data_588902ff16647a3d820d5b1b16d58cd5
#
_entry.id   588902ff16647a3d820d5b1b16d58cd5
#
_cell.length_a   1.000
_cell.length_b   1.000
_cell.length_c   1.000
_cell.angle_alpha   90.00
_cell.angle_beta   90.00
_cell.angle_gamma   90.00
#
_symmetry.space_group_name_H-M   'P 1'
#
loop_
_entity.id
_entity.type
_entity.pdbx_description
1 polymer ?
#
loop_
_entity_poly.entity_id
_entity_poly.type
_entity_poly.pdbx_seq_one_letter_code
_entity_poly.pdbx_strand_id
1 'polypeptide(L)'
;FRDVSNKKRIDFQLTKHEIDEISYTIKFGTDQEVDLLFDEHEQFTITNKDHLLNKQYYVVNIAHVLIEFSNSIHVDLHEVFEFDLLEKLTSFQSTQEMFVFLKDVVYRLRSMAHSFTYSRANEVLDEAIAFLKANYFDPTINMDMVCDKLGVSVSYVSTLFKKLQNTTFNRYLVKVRMDKAKELLRYSNL
;
A
#
# COMPACT_ATOMS: atom_id res chain seq x y z
N PHE A 1 56.31 -16.47 6.38
CA PHE A 1 54.95 -16.87 6.01
C PHE A 1 54.02 -15.91 6.71
N ARG A 2 53.41 -14.98 5.95
CA ARG A 2 52.45 -14.02 6.47
C ARG A 2 51.12 -14.74 6.65
N ASP A 3 50.62 -14.64 7.87
CA ASP A 3 49.28 -15.04 8.26
C ASP A 3 48.27 -14.19 7.48
N VAL A 4 47.61 -14.77 6.50
CA VAL A 4 46.49 -14.11 5.82
C VAL A 4 45.33 -14.26 6.77
N SER A 5 45.18 -13.26 7.64
CA SER A 5 44.02 -13.14 8.52
C SER A 5 42.74 -13.27 7.68
N ASN A 6 41.99 -14.29 7.97
CA ASN A 6 40.68 -14.58 7.40
C ASN A 6 39.70 -13.50 7.88
N LYS A 7 39.80 -12.29 7.28
CA LYS A 7 38.78 -11.24 7.46
C LYS A 7 37.52 -11.77 6.81
N LYS A 8 36.58 -12.22 7.64
CA LYS A 8 35.22 -12.53 7.20
C LYS A 8 34.75 -11.34 6.35
N ARG A 9 34.63 -11.52 5.04
CA ARG A 9 34.04 -10.50 4.17
C ARG A 9 32.60 -10.27 4.65
N ILE A 10 32.31 -9.06 5.04
CA ILE A 10 30.95 -8.64 5.37
C ILE A 10 30.21 -8.58 4.04
N ASP A 11 29.10 -9.27 3.95
CA ASP A 11 28.24 -9.22 2.78
C ASP A 11 27.28 -8.03 2.93
N PHE A 12 27.40 -7.05 2.04
CA PHE A 12 26.54 -5.89 1.97
C PHE A 12 25.35 -6.13 1.02
N GLN A 13 25.00 -7.38 0.74
CA GLN A 13 23.76 -7.74 0.05
C GLN A 13 22.69 -8.05 1.08
N LEU A 14 21.47 -7.59 0.82
CA LEU A 14 20.32 -8.02 1.60
C LEU A 14 20.05 -9.49 1.35
N THR A 15 19.88 -10.24 2.42
CA THR A 15 19.38 -11.61 2.34
C THR A 15 17.90 -11.60 1.93
N LYS A 16 17.42 -12.73 1.42
CA LYS A 16 15.99 -12.87 1.12
C LYS A 16 15.11 -12.59 2.34
N HIS A 17 15.53 -13.01 3.52
CA HIS A 17 14.80 -12.77 4.78
C HIS A 17 14.68 -11.27 5.07
N GLU A 18 15.77 -10.51 4.94
CA GLU A 18 15.75 -9.06 5.15
C GLU A 18 14.86 -8.34 4.12
N ILE A 19 14.89 -8.77 2.85
CA ILE A 19 14.01 -8.23 1.81
C ILE A 19 12.54 -8.47 2.15
N ASP A 20 12.20 -9.69 2.57
CA ASP A 20 10.84 -10.06 2.95
C ASP A 20 10.39 -9.29 4.20
N GLU A 21 11.27 -9.11 5.19
CA GLU A 21 11.03 -8.35 6.42
C GLU A 21 10.80 -6.86 6.13
N ILE A 22 11.67 -6.22 5.34
CA ILE A 22 11.52 -4.83 4.91
C ILE A 22 10.19 -4.66 4.17
N SER A 23 9.90 -5.54 3.20
CA SER A 23 8.68 -5.49 2.41
C SER A 23 7.43 -5.64 3.27
N TYR A 24 7.45 -6.55 4.25
CA TYR A 24 6.34 -6.77 5.17
C TYR A 24 6.12 -5.57 6.10
N THR A 25 7.20 -5.06 6.70
CA THR A 25 7.14 -3.93 7.64
C THR A 25 6.65 -2.65 6.96
N ILE A 26 7.10 -2.40 5.72
CA ILE A 26 6.62 -1.24 4.94
C ILE A 26 5.11 -1.37 4.65
N LYS A 27 4.62 -2.56 4.34
CA LYS A 27 3.21 -2.79 3.99
C LYS A 27 2.28 -2.78 5.19
N PHE A 28 2.67 -3.43 6.28
CA PHE A 28 1.77 -3.81 7.36
C PHE A 28 2.22 -3.35 8.75
N GLY A 29 3.48 -2.97 8.91
CA GLY A 29 4.05 -2.52 10.19
C GLY A 29 3.49 -1.16 10.63
N THR A 30 3.60 -0.89 11.93
CA THR A 30 3.38 0.42 12.51
C THR A 30 4.53 1.37 12.13
N ASP A 31 4.34 2.68 12.33
CA ASP A 31 5.41 3.65 12.07
C ASP A 31 6.61 3.41 12.99
N GLN A 32 6.37 2.96 14.23
CA GLN A 32 7.43 2.59 15.16
C GLN A 32 8.25 1.37 14.67
N GLU A 33 7.59 0.36 14.09
CA GLU A 33 8.29 -0.78 13.52
C GLU A 33 9.11 -0.41 12.29
N VAL A 34 8.62 0.51 11.47
CA VAL A 34 9.38 1.08 10.35
C VAL A 34 10.61 1.82 10.86
N ASP A 35 10.47 2.69 11.87
CA ASP A 35 11.60 3.41 12.44
C ASP A 35 12.66 2.46 12.99
N LEU A 36 12.25 1.47 13.79
CA LEU A 36 13.17 0.49 14.37
C LEU A 36 13.93 -0.30 13.29
N LEU A 37 13.23 -0.77 12.27
CA LEU A 37 13.84 -1.50 11.16
C LEU A 37 14.91 -0.66 10.45
N PHE A 38 14.59 0.58 10.11
CA PHE A 38 15.54 1.47 9.44
C PHE A 38 16.71 1.87 10.33
N ASP A 39 16.48 2.04 11.64
CA ASP A 39 17.55 2.30 12.62
C ASP A 39 18.50 1.10 12.74
N GLU A 40 17.99 -0.14 12.71
CA GLU A 40 18.83 -1.35 12.73
C GLU A 40 19.72 -1.43 11.48
N HIS A 41 19.16 -1.19 10.29
CA HIS A 41 19.92 -1.18 9.04
C HIS A 41 20.94 -0.02 8.99
N GLU A 42 20.59 1.14 9.51
CA GLU A 42 21.53 2.26 9.64
C GLU A 42 22.69 1.92 10.56
N GLN A 43 22.40 1.36 11.76
CA GLN A 43 23.42 0.92 12.72
C GLN A 43 24.33 -0.17 12.14
N PHE A 44 23.80 -1.06 11.31
CA PHE A 44 24.63 -2.02 10.57
C PHE A 44 25.67 -1.30 9.72
N THR A 45 25.33 -0.25 8.99
CA THR A 45 26.26 0.51 8.15
C THR A 45 27.27 1.32 8.98
N ILE A 46 26.86 1.82 10.15
CA ILE A 46 27.74 2.58 11.05
C ILE A 46 28.78 1.67 11.72
N THR A 47 28.32 0.53 12.25
CA THR A 47 29.13 -0.38 13.05
C THR A 47 30.17 -1.11 12.20
N ASN A 48 29.84 -1.42 10.95
CA ASN A 48 30.73 -2.15 10.08
C ASN A 48 31.79 -1.22 9.46
N LYS A 49 33.06 -1.50 9.77
CA LYS A 49 34.21 -0.76 9.24
C LYS A 49 34.55 -1.25 7.84
N ASP A 50 33.81 -0.77 6.85
CA ASP A 50 34.06 -1.07 5.44
C ASP A 50 34.08 0.23 4.60
N HIS A 51 34.42 0.10 3.33
CA HIS A 51 34.44 1.22 2.39
C HIS A 51 33.04 1.83 2.22
N LEU A 52 32.99 3.15 2.13
CA LEU A 52 31.73 3.88 1.95
C LEU A 52 30.90 3.34 0.78
N LEU A 53 31.54 2.96 -0.31
CA LEU A 53 30.88 2.42 -1.51
C LEU A 53 30.07 1.13 -1.21
N ASN A 54 30.60 0.23 -0.38
CA ASN A 54 29.89 -0.99 0.01
C ASN A 54 28.67 -0.69 0.87
N LYS A 55 28.78 0.30 1.76
CA LYS A 55 27.67 0.78 2.58
C LYS A 55 26.60 1.47 1.75
N GLN A 56 26.98 2.30 0.80
CA GLN A 56 26.05 2.91 -0.16
C GLN A 56 25.34 1.86 -1.00
N TYR A 57 26.07 0.84 -1.46
CA TYR A 57 25.47 -0.29 -2.18
C TYR A 57 24.40 -1.00 -1.35
N TYR A 58 24.65 -1.21 -0.05
CA TYR A 58 23.65 -1.78 0.86
C TYR A 58 22.38 -0.93 0.93
N VAL A 59 22.51 0.38 1.07
CA VAL A 59 21.36 1.30 1.11
C VAL A 59 20.61 1.32 -0.22
N VAL A 60 21.31 1.21 -1.35
CA VAL A 60 20.70 1.09 -2.68
C VAL A 60 19.87 -0.19 -2.81
N ASN A 61 20.28 -1.31 -2.19
CA ASN A 61 19.46 -2.53 -2.17
C ASN A 61 18.15 -2.32 -1.38
N ILE A 62 18.19 -1.55 -0.28
CA ILE A 62 16.96 -1.17 0.45
C ILE A 62 16.06 -0.29 -0.44
N ALA A 63 16.63 0.69 -1.14
CA ALA A 63 15.89 1.53 -2.07
C ALA A 63 15.21 0.72 -3.19
N HIS A 64 15.86 -0.35 -3.65
CA HIS A 64 15.24 -1.26 -4.63
C HIS A 64 13.97 -1.92 -4.08
N VAL A 65 13.95 -2.31 -2.82
CA VAL A 65 12.73 -2.85 -2.17
C VAL A 65 11.61 -1.79 -2.15
N LEU A 66 11.94 -0.50 -1.97
CA LEU A 66 10.95 0.58 -2.05
C LEU A 66 10.41 0.78 -3.46
N ILE A 67 11.25 0.65 -4.49
CA ILE A 67 10.82 0.69 -5.89
C ILE A 67 9.85 -0.46 -6.18
N GLU A 68 10.16 -1.69 -5.75
CA GLU A 68 9.25 -2.82 -5.88
C GLU A 68 7.93 -2.60 -5.14
N PHE A 69 7.98 -1.99 -3.96
CA PHE A 69 6.76 -1.64 -3.22
C PHE A 69 5.93 -0.60 -3.98
N SER A 70 6.53 0.47 -4.49
CA SER A 70 5.82 1.51 -5.26
C SER A 70 5.13 0.92 -6.50
N ASN A 71 5.83 0.03 -7.23
CA ASN A 71 5.25 -0.68 -8.37
C ASN A 71 4.04 -1.54 -7.96
N SER A 72 4.10 -2.18 -6.79
CA SER A 72 3.01 -3.02 -6.28
C SER A 72 1.73 -2.25 -5.94
N ILE A 73 1.85 -0.95 -5.67
CA ILE A 73 0.73 -0.03 -5.40
C ILE A 73 0.44 0.90 -6.59
N HIS A 74 1.04 0.62 -7.76
CA HIS A 74 0.90 1.41 -8.99
C HIS A 74 1.23 2.90 -8.83
N VAL A 75 2.25 3.22 -8.03
CA VAL A 75 2.76 4.57 -7.83
C VAL A 75 4.08 4.72 -8.58
N ASP A 76 4.14 5.68 -9.49
CA ASP A 76 5.38 6.06 -10.14
C ASP A 76 6.16 7.02 -9.23
N LEU A 77 7.32 6.55 -8.76
CA LEU A 77 8.18 7.35 -7.88
C LEU A 77 8.67 8.64 -8.55
N HIS A 78 8.91 8.58 -9.86
CA HIS A 78 9.39 9.75 -10.59
C HIS A 78 8.33 10.86 -10.66
N GLU A 79 7.05 10.48 -10.85
CA GLU A 79 5.95 11.45 -10.83
C GLU A 79 5.73 12.07 -9.44
N VAL A 80 5.93 11.27 -8.39
CA VAL A 80 5.69 11.69 -6.99
C VAL A 80 6.80 12.58 -6.46
N PHE A 81 8.04 12.27 -6.78
CA PHE A 81 9.21 12.94 -6.20
C PHE A 81 9.92 13.89 -7.17
N GLU A 82 9.51 13.90 -8.45
CA GLU A 82 10.10 14.74 -9.52
C GLU A 82 11.61 14.49 -9.73
N PHE A 83 12.12 13.36 -9.26
CA PHE A 83 13.51 12.92 -9.42
C PHE A 83 13.62 11.39 -9.44
N ASP A 84 14.71 10.86 -9.99
CA ASP A 84 15.04 9.44 -9.87
C ASP A 84 15.56 9.13 -8.47
N LEU A 85 14.97 8.12 -7.81
CA LEU A 85 15.31 7.73 -6.44
C LEU A 85 16.78 7.32 -6.31
N LEU A 86 17.29 6.55 -7.26
CA LEU A 86 18.67 6.04 -7.22
C LEU A 86 19.66 7.16 -7.53
N GLU A 87 19.36 8.03 -8.49
CA GLU A 87 20.16 9.21 -8.78
C GLU A 87 20.26 10.11 -7.53
N LYS A 88 19.14 10.38 -6.87
CA LYS A 88 19.10 11.17 -5.65
C LYS A 88 19.95 10.57 -4.54
N LEU A 89 19.91 9.25 -4.35
CA LEU A 89 20.73 8.56 -3.35
C LEU A 89 22.24 8.76 -3.60
N THR A 90 22.67 8.80 -4.85
CA THR A 90 24.10 9.02 -5.17
C THR A 90 24.58 10.43 -4.86
N SER A 91 23.69 11.39 -4.67
CA SER A 91 24.02 12.76 -4.32
C SER A 91 24.41 12.96 -2.84
N PHE A 92 24.05 12.00 -1.95
CA PHE A 92 24.36 12.08 -0.53
C PHE A 92 25.81 11.68 -0.22
N GLN A 93 26.40 12.32 0.77
CA GLN A 93 27.78 12.06 1.17
C GLN A 93 27.92 11.03 2.29
N SER A 94 26.83 10.75 3.00
CA SER A 94 26.80 9.79 4.10
C SER A 94 25.62 8.81 4.00
N THR A 95 25.77 7.61 4.56
CA THR A 95 24.69 6.64 4.65
C THR A 95 23.58 7.12 5.57
N GLN A 96 23.87 7.92 6.58
CA GLN A 96 22.88 8.52 7.48
C GLN A 96 21.90 9.42 6.71
N GLU A 97 22.42 10.31 5.85
CA GLU A 97 21.56 11.14 4.99
C GLU A 97 20.68 10.30 4.06
N MET A 98 21.25 9.21 3.51
CA MET A 98 20.50 8.28 2.68
C MET A 98 19.35 7.59 3.46
N PHE A 99 19.59 7.15 4.72
CA PHE A 99 18.56 6.53 5.55
C PHE A 99 17.46 7.52 5.94
N VAL A 100 17.81 8.75 6.34
CA VAL A 100 16.81 9.80 6.62
C VAL A 100 15.93 10.05 5.39
N PHE A 101 16.53 10.14 4.23
CA PHE A 101 15.81 10.31 2.97
C PHE A 101 14.91 9.11 2.65
N LEU A 102 15.39 7.86 2.77
CA LEU A 102 14.59 6.67 2.51
C LEU A 102 13.41 6.53 3.49
N LYS A 103 13.56 6.93 4.75
CA LYS A 103 12.44 6.99 5.70
C LYS A 103 11.34 7.95 5.21
N ASP A 104 11.69 9.16 4.75
CA ASP A 104 10.72 10.10 4.17
C ASP A 104 9.99 9.48 2.97
N VAL A 105 10.74 8.81 2.08
CA VAL A 105 10.16 8.08 0.93
C VAL A 105 9.16 7.02 1.40
N VAL A 106 9.52 6.21 2.39
CA VAL A 106 8.63 5.17 2.95
C VAL A 106 7.33 5.76 3.48
N TYR A 107 7.41 6.82 4.30
CA TYR A 107 6.22 7.44 4.87
C TYR A 107 5.30 8.04 3.81
N ARG A 108 5.86 8.67 2.79
CA ARG A 108 5.08 9.18 1.66
C ARG A 108 4.41 8.06 0.89
N LEU A 109 5.14 6.98 0.55
CA LEU A 109 4.58 5.82 -0.13
C LEU A 109 3.47 5.15 0.67
N ARG A 110 3.63 5.01 1.99
CA ARG A 110 2.59 4.45 2.88
C ARG A 110 1.33 5.32 2.89
N SER A 111 1.50 6.65 2.98
CA SER A 111 0.39 7.59 2.90
C SER A 111 -0.37 7.48 1.58
N MET A 112 0.36 7.34 0.47
CA MET A 112 -0.24 7.17 -0.85
C MET A 112 -0.92 5.81 -1.01
N ALA A 113 -0.33 4.73 -0.51
CA ALA A 113 -0.94 3.40 -0.51
C ALA A 113 -2.28 3.40 0.26
N HIS A 114 -2.35 4.07 1.40
CA HIS A 114 -3.58 4.26 2.17
C HIS A 114 -4.63 5.05 1.38
N SER A 115 -4.22 6.17 0.78
CA SER A 115 -5.09 7.02 -0.03
C SER A 115 -5.63 6.26 -1.25
N PHE A 116 -4.77 5.55 -1.97
CA PHE A 116 -5.14 4.75 -3.13
C PHE A 116 -6.12 3.62 -2.77
N THR A 117 -5.85 2.89 -1.70
CA THR A 117 -6.74 1.82 -1.21
C THR A 117 -8.11 2.37 -0.81
N TYR A 118 -8.15 3.53 -0.16
CA TYR A 118 -9.40 4.19 0.22
C TYR A 118 -10.18 4.70 -0.99
N SER A 119 -9.51 5.31 -1.97
CA SER A 119 -10.13 5.76 -3.23
C SER A 119 -10.75 4.59 -3.98
N ARG A 120 -9.99 3.51 -4.18
CA ARG A 120 -10.47 2.30 -4.85
C ARG A 120 -11.66 1.66 -4.13
N ALA A 121 -11.65 1.64 -2.80
CA ALA A 121 -12.75 1.12 -1.99
C ALA A 121 -14.04 1.96 -2.19
N ASN A 122 -13.93 3.28 -2.24
CA ASN A 122 -15.06 4.16 -2.53
C ASN A 122 -15.57 3.99 -3.95
N GLU A 123 -14.70 3.92 -4.96
CA GLU A 123 -15.09 3.68 -6.36
C GLU A 123 -15.90 2.41 -6.50
N VAL A 124 -15.40 1.28 -5.97
CA VAL A 124 -16.11 -0.01 -6.01
C VAL A 124 -17.45 0.07 -5.29
N LEU A 125 -17.52 0.76 -4.15
CA LEU A 125 -18.77 0.94 -3.42
C LEU A 125 -19.76 1.80 -4.18
N ASP A 126 -19.32 2.88 -4.79
CA ASP A 126 -20.16 3.79 -5.59
C ASP A 126 -20.71 3.09 -6.83
N GLU A 127 -19.89 2.30 -7.52
CA GLU A 127 -20.33 1.44 -8.63
C GLU A 127 -21.35 0.40 -8.18
N ALA A 128 -21.14 -0.26 -7.02
CA ALA A 128 -22.09 -1.20 -6.44
C ALA A 128 -23.43 -0.52 -6.13
N ILE A 129 -23.40 0.66 -5.53
CA ILE A 129 -24.59 1.46 -5.22
C ILE A 129 -25.31 1.89 -6.49
N ALA A 130 -24.58 2.35 -7.50
CA ALA A 130 -25.14 2.73 -8.80
C ALA A 130 -25.85 1.55 -9.47
N PHE A 131 -25.21 0.36 -9.45
CA PHE A 131 -25.81 -0.86 -9.97
C PHE A 131 -27.11 -1.23 -9.25
N LEU A 132 -27.11 -1.16 -7.90
CA LEU A 132 -28.32 -1.40 -7.10
C LEU A 132 -29.43 -0.41 -7.42
N LYS A 133 -29.11 0.87 -7.55
CA LYS A 133 -30.09 1.93 -7.89
C LYS A 133 -30.65 1.77 -9.31
N ALA A 134 -29.88 1.23 -10.24
CA ALA A 134 -30.32 0.97 -11.60
C ALA A 134 -31.19 -0.29 -11.73
N ASN A 135 -31.02 -1.28 -10.83
CA ASN A 135 -31.63 -2.62 -10.94
C ASN A 135 -32.50 -3.00 -9.73
N TYR A 136 -32.88 -2.06 -8.85
CA TYR A 136 -33.63 -2.35 -7.61
C TYR A 136 -34.99 -3.03 -7.84
N PHE A 137 -35.57 -2.84 -9.02
CA PHE A 137 -36.87 -3.41 -9.42
C PHE A 137 -36.76 -4.91 -9.76
N ASP A 138 -35.58 -5.42 -10.08
CA ASP A 138 -35.36 -6.85 -10.33
C ASP A 138 -35.45 -7.62 -9.01
N PRO A 139 -36.40 -8.57 -8.86
CA PRO A 139 -36.52 -9.36 -7.63
C PRO A 139 -35.35 -10.31 -7.40
N THR A 140 -34.59 -10.65 -8.46
CA THR A 140 -33.50 -11.63 -8.41
C THR A 140 -32.16 -10.98 -8.02
N ILE A 141 -32.06 -9.63 -7.96
CA ILE A 141 -30.83 -8.95 -7.66
C ILE A 141 -30.26 -9.39 -6.30
N ASN A 142 -29.00 -9.79 -6.32
CA ASN A 142 -28.29 -10.29 -5.15
C ASN A 142 -26.84 -9.79 -5.14
N MET A 143 -26.09 -10.09 -4.08
CA MET A 143 -24.70 -9.70 -3.91
C MET A 143 -23.79 -10.30 -4.98
N ASP A 144 -24.03 -11.56 -5.37
CA ASP A 144 -23.19 -12.27 -6.35
C ASP A 144 -23.22 -11.54 -7.71
N MET A 145 -24.42 -11.12 -8.16
CA MET A 145 -24.58 -10.36 -9.41
C MET A 145 -23.78 -9.03 -9.40
N VAL A 146 -23.73 -8.35 -8.26
CA VAL A 146 -22.93 -7.13 -8.11
C VAL A 146 -21.45 -7.46 -8.16
N CYS A 147 -21.02 -8.49 -7.45
CA CYS A 147 -19.62 -8.91 -7.39
C CYS A 147 -19.10 -9.37 -8.75
N ASP A 148 -19.89 -10.15 -9.50
CA ASP A 148 -19.58 -10.59 -10.86
C ASP A 148 -19.43 -9.40 -11.81
N LYS A 149 -20.33 -8.41 -11.70
CA LYS A 149 -20.28 -7.20 -12.52
C LYS A 149 -19.02 -6.38 -12.26
N LEU A 150 -18.58 -6.31 -11.00
CA LEU A 150 -17.45 -5.48 -10.58
C LEU A 150 -16.11 -6.24 -10.56
N GLY A 151 -16.12 -7.56 -10.77
CA GLY A 151 -14.92 -8.39 -10.71
C GLY A 151 -14.29 -8.47 -9.32
N VAL A 152 -15.11 -8.43 -8.25
CA VAL A 152 -14.65 -8.41 -6.86
C VAL A 152 -15.31 -9.51 -6.02
N SER A 153 -14.70 -9.86 -4.88
CA SER A 153 -15.26 -10.89 -4.01
C SER A 153 -16.44 -10.39 -3.17
N VAL A 154 -17.37 -11.29 -2.84
CA VAL A 154 -18.52 -11.06 -1.94
C VAL A 154 -18.06 -10.55 -0.56
N SER A 155 -16.98 -11.13 -0.02
CA SER A 155 -16.41 -10.72 1.26
C SER A 155 -15.93 -9.26 1.23
N TYR A 156 -15.31 -8.84 0.13
CA TYR A 156 -14.83 -7.48 -0.05
C TYR A 156 -15.99 -6.47 -0.10
N VAL A 157 -16.99 -6.70 -0.97
CA VAL A 157 -18.17 -5.81 -1.08
C VAL A 157 -18.94 -5.76 0.24
N SER A 158 -19.13 -6.91 0.91
CA SER A 158 -19.78 -6.95 2.23
C SER A 158 -19.05 -6.09 3.28
N THR A 159 -17.71 -6.11 3.25
CA THR A 159 -16.88 -5.29 4.13
C THR A 159 -17.02 -3.80 3.82
N LEU A 160 -17.06 -3.42 2.52
CA LEU A 160 -17.25 -2.03 2.10
C LEU A 160 -18.59 -1.48 2.58
N PHE A 161 -19.71 -2.22 2.39
CA PHE A 161 -21.01 -1.79 2.90
C PHE A 161 -21.01 -1.60 4.42
N LYS A 162 -20.37 -2.49 5.17
CA LYS A 162 -20.29 -2.37 6.63
C LYS A 162 -19.43 -1.19 7.07
N LYS A 163 -18.24 -1.00 6.47
CA LYS A 163 -17.27 0.01 6.90
C LYS A 163 -17.65 1.42 6.41
N LEU A 164 -18.07 1.57 5.16
CA LEU A 164 -18.25 2.87 4.53
C LEU A 164 -19.71 3.35 4.54
N GLN A 165 -20.71 2.42 4.56
CA GLN A 165 -22.11 2.75 4.60
C GLN A 165 -22.78 2.44 5.95
N ASN A 166 -22.04 1.86 6.89
CA ASN A 166 -22.52 1.42 8.22
C ASN A 166 -23.81 0.57 8.13
N THR A 167 -23.91 -0.25 7.07
CA THR A 167 -25.09 -1.10 6.82
C THR A 167 -24.67 -2.38 6.10
N THR A 168 -25.64 -3.30 5.88
CA THR A 168 -25.41 -4.46 5.03
C THR A 168 -26.00 -4.23 3.63
N PHE A 169 -25.48 -4.94 2.65
CA PHE A 169 -26.00 -4.93 1.27
C PHE A 169 -27.54 -5.09 1.22
N ASN A 170 -28.06 -6.13 1.88
CA ASN A 170 -29.51 -6.41 1.86
C ASN A 170 -30.32 -5.28 2.50
N ARG A 171 -29.84 -4.70 3.60
CA ARG A 171 -30.52 -3.54 4.23
C ARG A 171 -30.48 -2.32 3.32
N TYR A 172 -29.37 -2.10 2.63
CA TYR A 172 -29.25 -1.01 1.67
C TYR A 172 -30.23 -1.19 0.50
N LEU A 173 -30.31 -2.39 -0.09
CA LEU A 173 -31.26 -2.70 -1.16
C LEU A 173 -32.73 -2.51 -0.71
N VAL A 174 -33.09 -2.99 0.48
CA VAL A 174 -34.41 -2.74 1.06
C VAL A 174 -34.69 -1.25 1.19
N LYS A 175 -33.73 -0.47 1.69
CA LYS A 175 -33.85 0.98 1.78
C LYS A 175 -34.12 1.63 0.40
N VAL A 176 -33.36 1.27 -0.62
CA VAL A 176 -33.55 1.79 -2.00
C VAL A 176 -34.96 1.47 -2.51
N ARG A 177 -35.44 0.23 -2.33
CA ARG A 177 -36.79 -0.19 -2.74
C ARG A 177 -37.89 0.57 -1.98
N MET A 178 -37.73 0.76 -0.68
CA MET A 178 -38.68 1.51 0.15
C MET A 178 -38.72 2.99 -0.19
N ASP A 179 -37.58 3.59 -0.46
CA ASP A 179 -37.52 4.99 -0.86
C ASP A 179 -38.21 5.22 -2.22
N LYS A 180 -38.01 4.31 -3.17
CA LYS A 180 -38.72 4.34 -4.47
C LYS A 180 -40.19 4.07 -4.36
N ALA A 181 -40.63 3.15 -3.51
CA ALA A 181 -42.05 2.92 -3.25
C ALA A 181 -42.74 4.17 -2.67
N LYS A 182 -42.11 4.84 -1.70
CA LYS A 182 -42.60 6.10 -1.14
C LYS A 182 -42.67 7.22 -2.19
N GLU A 183 -41.68 7.31 -3.06
CA GLU A 183 -41.67 8.28 -4.17
C GLU A 183 -42.88 8.05 -5.11
N LEU A 184 -43.08 6.80 -5.54
CA LEU A 184 -44.20 6.42 -6.42
C LEU A 184 -45.56 6.73 -5.77
N LEU A 185 -45.73 6.41 -4.47
CA LEU A 185 -46.98 6.71 -3.76
C LEU A 185 -47.24 8.21 -3.60
N ARG A 186 -46.23 9.07 -3.56
CA ARG A 186 -46.37 10.52 -3.49
C ARG A 186 -46.80 11.16 -4.81
N TYR A 187 -46.38 10.55 -5.92
CA TYR A 187 -46.63 11.06 -7.27
C TYR A 187 -47.79 10.34 -7.99
N SER A 188 -48.23 9.18 -7.48
CA SER A 188 -49.48 8.54 -7.92
C SER A 188 -50.62 9.20 -7.12
N ASN A 189 -51.47 9.97 -7.80
CA ASN A 189 -52.74 10.46 -7.24
C ASN A 189 -53.70 9.25 -7.00
N LEU A 190 -53.39 8.38 -6.09
CA LEU A 190 -54.26 7.31 -5.57
C LEU A 190 -54.79 7.74 -4.21
#